data_e0a86fdf8310032558ab663fba4f42ab
#
_entry.id   e0a86fdf8310032558ab663fba4f42ab
#
_cell.length_a   1.000
_cell.length_b   1.000
_cell.length_c   1.000
_cell.angle_alpha   90.00
_cell.angle_beta   90.00
_cell.angle_gamma   90.00
#
_symmetry.space_group_name_H-M   'P 1'
#
loop_
_entity.id
_entity.type
_entity.pdbx_description
1 polymer ?
#
loop_
_entity_poly.entity_id
_entity_poly.type
_entity_poly.pdbx_seq_one_letter_code
_entity_poly.pdbx_strand_id
1 'polypeptide(L)'
;MKAGKQTTLRKPTAISGIGIHSGLPATLTLLPAAANTGIVFVRLGRDGQPDREIRANVRAVTATEFATVLGDANGPLCSTAEHVLAALSGLGIDNAIVEIDGPEVPIMDGSAAPFVEAIDQAGIVALAAPRRYIKVLKPVRIATDDAFGELRPHARGFRVEVEIDFDHPLIGHQLMAVDVGPESFRRELARARTFGFMRDVAKLWNSGYALGASFENTLVVTDTRVLNPEGLRFPDEFSRHKALDAIGDLALAGAPLLGLYRSRRGGHKLNHAVLSALMADSSAWTVVEAPEERQEAPRRIRGYADVAASLVAPAYGPEVS
;
A
#
# COMPACT_ATOMS: atom_id res chain seq x y z
N MET A 1 2.48 -9.61 14.09
CA MET A 1 3.72 -9.85 13.30
C MET A 1 4.90 -9.42 14.16
N LYS A 2 6.05 -10.12 14.10
CA LYS A 2 7.26 -9.66 14.80
C LYS A 2 7.69 -8.33 14.16
N ALA A 3 7.55 -7.24 14.91
CA ALA A 3 8.05 -5.93 14.50
C ALA A 3 9.55 -6.04 14.20
N GLY A 4 10.00 -5.46 13.11
CA GLY A 4 11.42 -5.39 12.79
C GLY A 4 11.95 -6.37 11.75
N LYS A 5 11.17 -7.35 11.29
CA LYS A 5 11.58 -8.30 10.24
C LYS A 5 10.86 -8.03 8.93
N GLN A 6 11.55 -8.28 7.81
CA GLN A 6 10.91 -8.30 6.48
C GLN A 6 9.84 -9.37 6.42
N THR A 7 8.86 -9.18 5.55
CA THR A 7 7.73 -10.09 5.37
C THR A 7 7.57 -10.50 3.92
N THR A 8 6.91 -11.64 3.74
CA THR A 8 6.44 -12.16 2.45
C THR A 8 5.15 -12.95 2.66
N LEU A 9 4.53 -13.39 1.58
CA LEU A 9 3.39 -14.32 1.60
C LEU A 9 3.83 -15.70 2.12
N ARG A 10 2.93 -16.43 2.79
CA ARG A 10 3.18 -17.80 3.22
C ARG A 10 3.07 -18.82 2.09
N LYS A 11 2.11 -18.60 1.18
CA LYS A 11 1.84 -19.45 0.01
C LYS A 11 1.37 -18.60 -1.16
N PRO A 12 1.45 -19.13 -2.39
CA PRO A 12 0.88 -18.47 -3.57
C PRO A 12 -0.62 -18.23 -3.43
N THR A 13 -1.11 -17.16 -4.08
CA THR A 13 -2.55 -16.89 -4.26
C THR A 13 -2.76 -16.23 -5.61
N ALA A 14 -3.89 -16.51 -6.26
CA ALA A 14 -4.23 -15.94 -7.55
C ALA A 14 -5.62 -15.33 -7.53
N ILE A 15 -5.80 -14.25 -8.28
CA ILE A 15 -7.06 -13.57 -8.53
C ILE A 15 -7.19 -13.26 -10.01
N SER A 16 -8.40 -13.40 -10.55
CA SER A 16 -8.67 -13.15 -11.97
C SER A 16 -9.78 -12.12 -12.11
N GLY A 17 -9.71 -11.32 -13.15
CA GLY A 17 -10.69 -10.28 -13.46
C GLY A 17 -10.37 -9.65 -14.81
N ILE A 18 -10.80 -8.41 -15.00
CA ILE A 18 -10.53 -7.62 -16.20
C ILE A 18 -9.77 -6.35 -15.84
N GLY A 19 -8.95 -5.85 -16.78
CA GLY A 19 -8.34 -4.52 -16.66
C GLY A 19 -9.38 -3.43 -16.84
N ILE A 20 -9.34 -2.37 -16.02
CA ILE A 20 -10.32 -1.28 -16.13
C ILE A 20 -10.18 -0.49 -17.41
N HIS A 21 -8.93 -0.28 -17.87
CA HIS A 21 -8.68 0.50 -19.10
C HIS A 21 -8.70 -0.38 -20.35
N SER A 22 -8.04 -1.54 -20.29
CA SER A 22 -7.93 -2.44 -21.45
C SER A 22 -9.20 -3.23 -21.74
N GLY A 23 -10.04 -3.49 -20.72
CA GLY A 23 -11.18 -4.41 -20.82
C GLY A 23 -10.77 -5.88 -21.02
N LEU A 24 -9.48 -6.18 -21.00
CA LEU A 24 -8.95 -7.53 -21.24
C LEU A 24 -8.90 -8.35 -19.96
N PRO A 25 -9.15 -9.67 -20.02
CA PRO A 25 -8.99 -10.55 -18.89
C PRO A 25 -7.53 -10.65 -18.47
N ALA A 26 -7.31 -10.74 -17.16
CA ALA A 26 -6.00 -10.97 -16.58
C ALA A 26 -6.12 -11.80 -15.31
N THR A 27 -5.13 -12.67 -15.10
CA THR A 27 -4.89 -13.36 -13.85
C THR A 27 -3.60 -12.82 -13.23
N LEU A 28 -3.71 -12.39 -11.98
CA LEU A 28 -2.60 -11.93 -11.17
C LEU A 28 -2.32 -12.98 -10.10
N THR A 29 -1.07 -13.46 -10.04
CA THR A 29 -0.62 -14.41 -9.02
C THR A 29 0.41 -13.73 -8.12
N LEU A 30 0.13 -13.71 -6.83
CA LEU A 30 1.07 -13.26 -5.81
C LEU A 30 1.85 -14.45 -5.27
N LEU A 31 3.17 -14.43 -5.40
CA LEU A 31 4.08 -15.49 -4.93
C LEU A 31 4.93 -14.99 -3.77
N PRO A 32 5.27 -15.89 -2.82
CA PRO A 32 6.31 -15.62 -1.83
C PRO A 32 7.64 -15.29 -2.50
N ALA A 33 8.42 -14.42 -1.88
CA ALA A 33 9.77 -14.07 -2.33
C ALA A 33 10.77 -14.07 -1.19
N ALA A 34 12.05 -14.27 -1.51
CA ALA A 34 13.14 -14.25 -0.54
C ALA A 34 13.34 -12.84 0.04
N ALA A 35 14.03 -12.75 1.18
CA ALA A 35 14.40 -11.47 1.76
C ALA A 35 15.22 -10.62 0.79
N ASN A 36 14.99 -9.32 0.80
CA ASN A 36 15.64 -8.31 -0.07
C ASN A 36 15.27 -8.42 -1.57
N THR A 37 14.29 -9.23 -1.94
CA THR A 37 13.73 -9.24 -3.31
C THR A 37 13.00 -7.93 -3.61
N GLY A 38 12.25 -7.39 -2.64
CA GLY A 38 11.30 -6.30 -2.87
C GLY A 38 10.06 -6.81 -3.61
N ILE A 39 9.32 -5.90 -4.23
CA ILE A 39 8.18 -6.25 -5.09
C ILE A 39 8.66 -6.30 -6.54
N VAL A 40 8.40 -7.43 -7.20
CA VAL A 40 8.83 -7.68 -8.58
C VAL A 40 7.61 -8.08 -9.39
N PHE A 41 7.35 -7.35 -10.48
CA PHE A 41 6.32 -7.69 -11.45
C PHE A 41 6.92 -8.56 -12.55
N VAL A 42 6.22 -9.64 -12.87
CA VAL A 42 6.58 -10.57 -13.96
C VAL A 42 5.41 -10.65 -14.92
N ARG A 43 5.58 -10.14 -16.14
CA ARG A 43 4.65 -10.34 -17.23
C ARG A 43 4.95 -11.66 -17.90
N LEU A 44 4.02 -12.61 -17.80
CA LEU A 44 4.17 -13.91 -18.42
C LEU A 44 4.20 -13.79 -19.94
N GLY A 45 5.20 -14.39 -20.55
CA GLY A 45 5.33 -14.47 -22.01
C GLY A 45 4.21 -15.31 -22.61
N ARG A 46 3.81 -14.98 -23.83
CA ARG A 46 2.82 -15.71 -24.62
C ARG A 46 3.45 -16.13 -25.95
N ASP A 47 2.95 -17.20 -26.53
CA ASP A 47 3.34 -17.67 -27.86
C ASP A 47 4.87 -17.84 -28.02
N GLY A 48 5.54 -18.37 -26.99
CA GLY A 48 6.98 -18.62 -27.00
C GLY A 48 7.85 -17.39 -26.69
N GLN A 49 7.25 -16.24 -26.39
CA GLN A 49 8.00 -15.08 -25.90
C GLN A 49 8.43 -15.30 -24.45
N PRO A 50 9.62 -14.82 -24.05
CA PRO A 50 10.09 -14.93 -22.68
C PRO A 50 9.28 -14.04 -21.72
N ASP A 51 9.23 -14.44 -20.46
CA ASP A 51 8.73 -13.59 -19.39
C ASP A 51 9.55 -12.29 -19.30
N ARG A 52 8.87 -11.21 -18.93
CA ARG A 52 9.50 -9.92 -18.67
C ARG A 52 9.37 -9.59 -17.18
N GLU A 53 10.48 -9.23 -16.56
CA GLU A 53 10.55 -8.93 -15.14
C GLU A 53 10.93 -7.47 -14.92
N ILE A 54 10.23 -6.82 -14.00
CA ILE A 54 10.51 -5.45 -13.56
C ILE A 54 10.40 -5.35 -12.04
N ARG A 55 11.43 -4.84 -11.39
CA ARG A 55 11.35 -4.45 -9.99
C ARG A 55 10.48 -3.20 -9.84
N ALA A 56 9.48 -3.25 -8.96
CA ALA A 56 8.60 -2.11 -8.67
C ALA A 56 9.40 -1.01 -7.95
N ASN A 57 9.82 -0.02 -8.69
CA ASN A 57 10.48 1.17 -8.18
C ASN A 57 10.14 2.40 -9.04
N VAL A 58 10.47 3.58 -8.57
CA VAL A 58 10.14 4.84 -9.24
C VAL A 58 10.63 4.94 -10.68
N ARG A 59 11.75 4.28 -11.03
CA ARG A 59 12.33 4.29 -12.38
C ARG A 59 11.58 3.37 -13.36
N ALA A 60 10.78 2.46 -12.84
CA ALA A 60 9.96 1.55 -13.65
C ALA A 60 8.66 2.19 -14.13
N VAL A 61 8.32 3.41 -13.67
CA VAL A 61 7.11 4.11 -14.10
C VAL A 61 7.32 4.71 -15.49
N THR A 62 6.50 4.28 -16.45
CA THR A 62 6.55 4.75 -17.84
C THR A 62 5.39 5.67 -18.21
N ALA A 63 4.26 5.59 -17.51
CA ALA A 63 3.13 6.50 -17.67
C ALA A 63 2.34 6.63 -16.35
N THR A 64 1.65 7.77 -16.21
CA THR A 64 0.86 8.12 -15.03
C THR A 64 -0.50 8.74 -15.40
N GLU A 65 -0.94 8.56 -16.65
CA GLU A 65 -2.23 9.05 -17.10
C GLU A 65 -3.30 8.02 -16.77
N PHE A 66 -4.25 8.40 -15.94
CA PHE A 66 -5.37 7.59 -15.40
C PHE A 66 -4.95 6.39 -14.51
N ALA A 67 -3.71 5.90 -14.59
CA ALA A 67 -3.19 4.79 -13.80
C ALA A 67 -1.66 4.84 -13.75
N THR A 68 -1.06 4.12 -12.81
CA THR A 68 0.38 3.92 -12.75
C THR A 68 0.77 2.73 -13.63
N VAL A 69 1.58 3.00 -14.66
CA VAL A 69 2.06 2.01 -15.62
C VAL A 69 3.53 1.72 -15.35
N LEU A 70 3.83 0.45 -15.12
CA LEU A 70 5.20 -0.05 -15.01
C LEU A 70 5.69 -0.56 -16.36
N GLY A 71 6.96 -0.30 -16.68
CA GLY A 71 7.58 -0.71 -17.92
C GLY A 71 9.09 -0.44 -17.96
N ASP A 72 9.70 -0.71 -19.08
CA ASP A 72 11.13 -0.50 -19.37
C ASP A 72 11.33 0.03 -20.80
N ALA A 73 12.56 0.00 -21.31
CA ALA A 73 12.89 0.40 -22.67
C ALA A 73 12.16 -0.42 -23.75
N ASN A 74 11.63 -1.60 -23.41
CA ASN A 74 10.84 -2.45 -24.32
C ASN A 74 9.33 -2.11 -24.28
N GLY A 75 8.96 -1.06 -23.55
CA GLY A 75 7.58 -0.58 -23.44
C GLY A 75 6.86 -0.99 -22.15
N PRO A 76 5.56 -0.71 -22.07
CA PRO A 76 4.75 -1.04 -20.90
C PRO A 76 4.79 -2.54 -20.58
N LEU A 77 4.87 -2.86 -19.29
CA LEU A 77 4.79 -4.23 -18.80
C LEU A 77 3.42 -4.47 -18.16
N CYS A 78 2.99 -3.57 -17.28
CA CYS A 78 1.75 -3.73 -16.53
C CYS A 78 1.15 -2.36 -16.19
N SER A 79 -0.14 -2.18 -16.46
CA SER A 79 -0.91 -0.98 -16.11
C SER A 79 -1.70 -1.19 -14.81
N THR A 80 -2.14 -0.08 -14.19
CA THR A 80 -3.00 -0.07 -12.98
C THR A 80 -2.37 -0.82 -11.80
N ALA A 81 -1.07 -0.59 -11.57
CA ALA A 81 -0.32 -1.30 -10.53
C ALA A 81 -0.61 -0.74 -9.11
N GLU A 82 -1.17 0.47 -8.98
CA GLU A 82 -1.35 1.21 -7.74
C GLU A 82 -2.17 0.45 -6.68
N HIS A 83 -3.26 -0.22 -7.05
CA HIS A 83 -4.15 -0.88 -6.08
C HIS A 83 -3.48 -2.10 -5.42
N VAL A 84 -2.81 -2.95 -6.20
CA VAL A 84 -2.08 -4.10 -5.64
C VAL A 84 -0.86 -3.65 -4.86
N LEU A 85 -0.16 -2.61 -5.31
CA LEU A 85 0.95 -2.01 -4.56
C LEU A 85 0.48 -1.39 -3.24
N ALA A 86 -0.70 -0.73 -3.24
CA ALA A 86 -1.32 -0.20 -2.03
C ALA A 86 -1.65 -1.32 -1.03
N ALA A 87 -2.22 -2.44 -1.50
CA ALA A 87 -2.50 -3.60 -0.65
C ALA A 87 -1.22 -4.21 -0.05
N LEU A 88 -0.20 -4.45 -0.87
CA LEU A 88 1.09 -4.99 -0.41
C LEU A 88 1.74 -4.05 0.61
N SER A 89 1.84 -2.75 0.30
CA SER A 89 2.42 -1.74 1.17
C SER A 89 1.61 -1.56 2.47
N GLY A 90 0.29 -1.42 2.35
CA GLY A 90 -0.63 -1.23 3.48
C GLY A 90 -0.62 -2.40 4.46
N LEU A 91 -0.46 -3.64 3.97
CA LEU A 91 -0.35 -4.84 4.79
C LEU A 91 1.08 -5.10 5.29
N GLY A 92 2.04 -4.34 4.82
CA GLY A 92 3.43 -4.44 5.23
C GLY A 92 4.16 -5.63 4.62
N ILE A 93 3.84 -6.02 3.38
CA ILE A 93 4.58 -7.02 2.60
C ILE A 93 5.80 -6.32 1.98
N ASP A 94 6.98 -6.83 2.31
CA ASP A 94 8.25 -6.27 1.83
C ASP A 94 8.74 -6.98 0.57
N ASN A 95 8.39 -8.27 0.40
CA ASN A 95 8.91 -9.10 -0.69
C ASN A 95 7.78 -9.94 -1.29
N ALA A 96 7.54 -9.81 -2.58
CA ALA A 96 6.61 -10.64 -3.35
C ALA A 96 6.95 -10.60 -4.83
N ILE A 97 6.67 -11.69 -5.56
CA ILE A 97 6.60 -11.69 -7.01
C ILE A 97 5.13 -11.54 -7.39
N VAL A 98 4.86 -10.65 -8.31
CA VAL A 98 3.54 -10.35 -8.86
C VAL A 98 3.53 -10.78 -10.32
N GLU A 99 3.13 -12.02 -10.58
CA GLU A 99 2.99 -12.54 -11.94
C GLU A 99 1.66 -12.09 -12.54
N ILE A 100 1.68 -11.70 -13.80
CA ILE A 100 0.49 -11.30 -14.53
C ILE A 100 0.52 -11.82 -15.97
N ASP A 101 -0.59 -12.40 -16.43
CA ASP A 101 -0.76 -12.89 -17.79
C ASP A 101 -1.43 -11.88 -18.74
N GLY A 102 -1.98 -10.77 -18.20
CA GLY A 102 -2.64 -9.68 -18.92
C GLY A 102 -1.82 -8.39 -18.99
N PRO A 103 -2.21 -7.38 -19.80
CA PRO A 103 -1.50 -6.09 -19.91
C PRO A 103 -1.74 -5.17 -18.71
N GLU A 104 -2.68 -5.52 -17.85
CA GLU A 104 -3.19 -4.67 -16.79
C GLU A 104 -3.57 -5.49 -15.57
N VAL A 105 -3.31 -4.98 -14.37
CA VAL A 105 -3.80 -5.57 -13.11
C VAL A 105 -5.32 -5.63 -13.14
N PRO A 106 -5.95 -6.77 -12.80
CA PRO A 106 -7.41 -6.86 -12.74
C PRO A 106 -7.95 -5.86 -11.74
N ILE A 107 -8.95 -5.08 -12.17
CA ILE A 107 -9.52 -3.99 -11.34
C ILE A 107 -10.36 -4.50 -10.17
N MET A 108 -10.83 -5.74 -10.27
CA MET A 108 -11.69 -6.40 -9.30
C MET A 108 -12.98 -5.60 -9.05
N ASP A 109 -13.22 -5.16 -7.81
CA ASP A 109 -14.36 -4.31 -7.43
C ASP A 109 -14.03 -2.81 -7.43
N GLY A 110 -12.88 -2.44 -8.01
CA GLY A 110 -12.40 -1.05 -8.04
C GLY A 110 -11.66 -0.59 -6.80
N SER A 111 -11.50 -1.45 -5.80
CA SER A 111 -10.82 -1.17 -4.53
C SER A 111 -9.61 -2.08 -4.32
N ALA A 112 -8.89 -1.91 -3.22
CA ALA A 112 -7.82 -2.83 -2.82
C ALA A 112 -8.31 -4.02 -1.99
N ALA A 113 -9.61 -4.09 -1.63
CA ALA A 113 -10.13 -5.12 -0.73
C ALA A 113 -9.93 -6.56 -1.26
N PRO A 114 -10.18 -6.88 -2.55
CA PRO A 114 -9.96 -8.24 -3.06
C PRO A 114 -8.48 -8.67 -2.99
N PHE A 115 -7.52 -7.74 -3.16
CA PHE A 115 -6.10 -8.03 -2.99
C PHE A 115 -5.77 -8.29 -1.51
N VAL A 116 -6.36 -7.52 -0.60
CA VAL A 116 -6.22 -7.74 0.85
C VAL A 116 -6.75 -9.12 1.23
N GLU A 117 -7.94 -9.52 0.74
CA GLU A 117 -8.53 -10.83 0.98
C GLU A 117 -7.64 -11.97 0.46
N ALA A 118 -7.10 -11.83 -0.75
CA ALA A 118 -6.19 -12.81 -1.33
C ALA A 118 -4.89 -12.95 -0.50
N ILE A 119 -4.32 -11.83 -0.04
CA ILE A 119 -3.14 -11.81 0.84
C ILE A 119 -3.46 -12.46 2.19
N ASP A 120 -4.62 -12.16 2.78
CA ASP A 120 -5.05 -12.77 4.06
C ASP A 120 -5.24 -14.28 3.94
N GLN A 121 -5.81 -14.77 2.82
CA GLN A 121 -5.93 -16.20 2.53
C GLN A 121 -4.56 -16.87 2.30
N ALA A 122 -3.61 -16.17 1.66
CA ALA A 122 -2.24 -16.64 1.51
C ALA A 122 -1.49 -16.68 2.84
N GLY A 123 -1.82 -15.78 3.75
CA GLY A 123 -1.12 -15.55 5.01
C GLY A 123 0.22 -14.83 4.81
N ILE A 124 0.68 -14.18 5.87
CA ILE A 124 1.92 -13.40 5.89
C ILE A 124 2.91 -14.07 6.84
N VAL A 125 4.19 -14.16 6.44
CA VAL A 125 5.27 -14.71 7.26
C VAL A 125 6.43 -13.71 7.35
N ALA A 126 7.10 -13.71 8.51
CA ALA A 126 8.33 -12.96 8.71
C ALA A 126 9.52 -13.75 8.17
N LEU A 127 10.44 -13.03 7.52
CA LEU A 127 11.72 -13.51 7.04
C LEU A 127 12.83 -13.26 8.08
N ALA A 128 14.01 -13.83 7.88
CA ALA A 128 15.12 -13.65 8.82
C ALA A 128 15.73 -12.23 8.78
N ALA A 129 15.71 -11.57 7.63
CA ALA A 129 16.33 -10.27 7.42
C ALA A 129 15.61 -9.13 8.19
N PRO A 130 16.35 -8.12 8.69
CA PRO A 130 15.76 -6.94 9.30
C PRO A 130 14.96 -6.15 8.26
N ARG A 131 13.87 -5.51 8.73
CA ARG A 131 13.07 -4.62 7.88
C ARG A 131 13.80 -3.31 7.65
N ARG A 132 13.82 -2.87 6.41
CA ARG A 132 14.47 -1.63 6.00
C ARG A 132 13.43 -0.61 5.62
N TYR A 133 13.73 0.66 5.92
CA TYR A 133 12.84 1.79 5.65
C TYR A 133 13.62 2.90 4.96
N ILE A 134 12.94 3.65 4.12
CA ILE A 134 13.41 4.92 3.59
C ILE A 134 12.89 6.03 4.49
N LYS A 135 13.78 6.62 5.28
CA LYS A 135 13.44 7.73 6.19
C LYS A 135 13.65 9.05 5.47
N VAL A 136 12.59 9.85 5.40
CA VAL A 136 12.62 11.22 4.87
C VAL A 136 13.32 12.14 5.89
N LEU A 137 14.32 12.90 5.44
CA LEU A 137 15.18 13.75 6.29
C LEU A 137 14.86 15.24 6.17
N LYS A 138 14.37 15.69 5.01
CA LYS A 138 13.96 17.07 4.76
C LYS A 138 12.73 17.12 3.84
N PRO A 139 11.98 18.23 3.84
CA PRO A 139 10.84 18.37 2.94
C PRO A 139 11.26 18.35 1.47
N VAL A 140 10.52 17.56 0.66
CA VAL A 140 10.59 17.57 -0.81
C VAL A 140 9.20 17.84 -1.34
N ARG A 141 9.02 18.94 -2.06
CA ARG A 141 7.73 19.43 -2.52
C ARG A 141 7.75 19.70 -4.02
N ILE A 142 6.72 19.25 -4.69
CA ILE A 142 6.38 19.61 -6.08
C ILE A 142 5.03 20.31 -6.03
N ALA A 143 4.92 21.46 -6.69
CA ALA A 143 3.70 22.24 -6.70
C ALA A 143 3.46 22.84 -8.08
N THR A 144 2.18 23.01 -8.41
CA THR A 144 1.64 23.87 -9.48
C THR A 144 0.83 24.97 -8.82
N ASP A 145 0.14 25.80 -9.59
CA ASP A 145 -0.64 26.93 -9.06
C ASP A 145 -1.74 26.47 -8.09
N ASP A 146 -2.37 25.33 -8.34
CA ASP A 146 -3.54 24.84 -7.61
C ASP A 146 -3.37 23.45 -6.96
N ALA A 147 -2.25 22.77 -7.22
CA ALA A 147 -1.97 21.43 -6.71
C ALA A 147 -0.57 21.32 -6.11
N PHE A 148 -0.42 20.50 -5.09
CA PHE A 148 0.90 20.15 -4.56
C PHE A 148 0.95 18.73 -4.00
N GLY A 149 2.15 18.18 -4.02
CA GLY A 149 2.53 17.00 -3.25
C GLY A 149 3.83 17.27 -2.49
N GLU A 150 3.94 16.76 -1.27
CA GLU A 150 5.08 16.96 -0.39
C GLU A 150 5.36 15.71 0.43
N LEU A 151 6.62 15.27 0.44
CA LEU A 151 7.14 14.30 1.42
C LEU A 151 8.01 15.06 2.41
N ARG A 152 7.80 14.87 3.72
CA ARG A 152 8.57 15.52 4.76
C ARG A 152 8.82 14.60 5.96
N PRO A 153 9.80 14.92 6.82
CA PRO A 153 10.04 14.18 8.06
C PRO A 153 8.78 14.05 8.90
N HIS A 154 8.60 12.89 9.52
CA HIS A 154 7.54 12.63 10.49
C HIS A 154 8.09 11.83 11.67
N ALA A 155 7.49 12.04 12.85
CA ALA A 155 8.00 11.46 14.08
C ALA A 155 7.84 9.93 14.16
N ARG A 156 6.79 9.37 13.55
CA ARG A 156 6.47 7.94 13.65
C ARG A 156 5.86 7.42 12.35
N GLY A 157 6.39 6.31 11.84
CA GLY A 157 5.79 5.56 10.74
C GLY A 157 5.63 6.36 9.46
N PHE A 158 4.65 5.96 8.68
CA PHE A 158 4.24 6.64 7.45
C PHE A 158 2.81 7.18 7.61
N ARG A 159 2.65 8.48 7.45
CA ARG A 159 1.35 9.16 7.47
C ARG A 159 1.04 9.72 6.10
N VAL A 160 -0.21 9.59 5.69
CA VAL A 160 -0.72 10.11 4.40
C VAL A 160 -1.87 11.08 4.69
N GLU A 161 -1.80 12.29 4.12
CA GLU A 161 -2.84 13.31 4.16
C GLU A 161 -3.13 13.75 2.73
N VAL A 162 -4.32 13.43 2.25
CA VAL A 162 -4.79 13.74 0.88
C VAL A 162 -5.99 14.67 0.96
N GLU A 163 -5.84 15.82 0.34
CA GLU A 163 -6.90 16.82 0.15
C GLU A 163 -7.32 16.78 -1.32
N ILE A 164 -8.58 16.51 -1.57
CA ILE A 164 -9.22 16.65 -2.87
C ILE A 164 -10.15 17.84 -2.86
N ASP A 165 -10.28 18.48 -4.02
CA ASP A 165 -11.10 19.67 -4.19
C ASP A 165 -11.62 19.68 -5.63
N PHE A 166 -12.81 19.09 -5.81
CA PHE A 166 -13.48 19.01 -7.09
C PHE A 166 -14.57 20.05 -7.15
N ASP A 167 -14.68 20.76 -8.28
CA ASP A 167 -15.84 21.59 -8.58
C ASP A 167 -17.02 20.67 -8.94
N HIS A 168 -17.51 19.98 -7.93
CA HIS A 168 -18.59 19.00 -8.07
C HIS A 168 -19.39 18.88 -6.77
N PRO A 169 -20.74 19.04 -6.80
CA PRO A 169 -21.58 19.15 -5.59
C PRO A 169 -21.54 17.91 -4.70
N LEU A 170 -21.31 16.73 -5.27
CA LEU A 170 -21.25 15.45 -4.51
C LEU A 170 -19.88 15.14 -3.94
N ILE A 171 -18.83 15.77 -4.43
CA ILE A 171 -17.45 15.50 -3.99
C ILE A 171 -16.95 16.68 -3.18
N GLY A 172 -16.91 17.89 -3.80
CA GLY A 172 -16.44 19.10 -3.17
C GLY A 172 -15.03 18.98 -2.61
N HIS A 173 -14.85 19.56 -1.44
CA HIS A 173 -13.61 19.50 -0.66
C HIS A 173 -13.69 18.38 0.35
N GLN A 174 -12.73 17.45 0.29
CA GLN A 174 -12.59 16.37 1.26
C GLN A 174 -11.12 16.22 1.68
N LEU A 175 -10.90 15.86 2.94
CA LEU A 175 -9.58 15.57 3.51
C LEU A 175 -9.59 14.16 4.11
N MET A 176 -8.67 13.32 3.69
CA MET A 176 -8.36 12.03 4.30
C MET A 176 -6.97 12.06 4.93
N ALA A 177 -6.88 11.65 6.19
CA ALA A 177 -5.62 11.55 6.91
C ALA A 177 -5.53 10.20 7.64
N VAL A 178 -4.44 9.47 7.41
CA VAL A 178 -4.25 8.12 7.95
C VAL A 178 -2.79 7.83 8.29
N ASP A 179 -2.55 7.22 9.44
CA ASP A 179 -1.28 6.57 9.75
C ASP A 179 -1.31 5.16 9.16
N VAL A 180 -0.44 4.91 8.17
CA VAL A 180 -0.49 3.71 7.35
C VAL A 180 0.03 2.49 8.12
N GLY A 181 -0.82 1.52 8.27
CA GLY A 181 -0.51 0.22 8.88
C GLY A 181 -1.59 -0.80 8.55
N PRO A 182 -1.36 -2.09 8.84
CA PRO A 182 -2.27 -3.15 8.39
C PRO A 182 -3.71 -3.01 8.87
N GLU A 183 -3.94 -2.55 10.09
CA GLU A 183 -5.29 -2.37 10.64
C GLU A 183 -5.98 -1.14 10.06
N SER A 184 -5.28 0.01 10.04
CA SER A 184 -5.83 1.26 9.49
C SER A 184 -6.09 1.13 7.99
N PHE A 185 -5.19 0.49 7.24
CA PHE A 185 -5.39 0.26 5.80
C PHE A 185 -6.66 -0.56 5.53
N ARG A 186 -6.86 -1.67 6.24
CA ARG A 186 -8.07 -2.50 6.10
C ARG A 186 -9.35 -1.73 6.43
N ARG A 187 -9.34 -1.03 7.56
CA ARG A 187 -10.53 -0.35 8.08
C ARG A 187 -10.88 0.90 7.29
N GLU A 188 -9.87 1.71 6.93
CA GLU A 188 -10.10 3.06 6.42
C GLU A 188 -10.02 3.15 4.90
N LEU A 189 -9.21 2.31 4.23
CA LEU A 189 -8.84 2.54 2.84
C LEU A 189 -9.18 1.39 1.91
N ALA A 190 -8.92 0.15 2.32
CA ALA A 190 -8.93 -1.01 1.42
C ALA A 190 -10.20 -1.13 0.57
N ARG A 191 -11.35 -0.73 1.10
CA ARG A 191 -12.67 -0.83 0.45
C ARG A 191 -13.07 0.40 -0.38
N ALA A 192 -12.25 1.46 -0.40
CA ALA A 192 -12.56 2.66 -1.17
C ALA A 192 -12.36 2.40 -2.66
N ARG A 193 -13.41 2.61 -3.45
CA ARG A 193 -13.43 2.30 -4.90
C ARG A 193 -12.93 3.47 -5.73
N THR A 194 -12.33 3.13 -6.88
CA THR A 194 -12.06 4.10 -7.95
C THR A 194 -13.35 4.71 -8.47
N PHE A 195 -13.24 5.90 -9.06
CA PHE A 195 -14.39 6.66 -9.53
C PHE A 195 -14.10 7.36 -10.85
N GLY A 196 -15.15 7.61 -11.60
CA GLY A 196 -15.11 8.37 -12.84
C GLY A 196 -16.39 9.16 -13.08
N PHE A 197 -16.30 10.20 -13.90
CA PHE A 197 -17.43 11.02 -14.25
C PHE A 197 -18.11 10.51 -15.52
N MET A 198 -19.42 10.37 -15.48
CA MET A 198 -20.22 9.91 -16.64
C MET A 198 -19.99 10.81 -17.88
N ARG A 199 -19.80 12.11 -17.66
CA ARG A 199 -19.51 13.07 -18.74
C ARG A 199 -18.20 12.80 -19.49
N ASP A 200 -17.23 12.12 -18.87
CA ASP A 200 -15.92 11.84 -19.46
C ASP A 200 -15.84 10.48 -20.16
N VAL A 201 -16.85 9.61 -19.99
CA VAL A 201 -16.84 8.21 -20.47
C VAL A 201 -16.61 8.13 -21.98
N ALA A 202 -17.34 8.94 -22.78
CA ALA A 202 -17.18 8.92 -24.25
C ALA A 202 -15.76 9.33 -24.68
N LYS A 203 -15.17 10.32 -24.00
CA LYS A 203 -13.79 10.76 -24.27
C LYS A 203 -12.79 9.67 -23.91
N LEU A 204 -12.97 9.01 -22.75
CA LEU A 204 -12.09 7.92 -22.32
C LEU A 204 -12.14 6.75 -23.31
N TRP A 205 -13.33 6.31 -23.72
CA TRP A 205 -13.49 5.25 -24.70
C TRP A 205 -12.84 5.55 -26.05
N ASN A 206 -13.04 6.78 -26.55
CA ASN A 206 -12.41 7.22 -27.79
C ASN A 206 -10.87 7.27 -27.71
N SER A 207 -10.32 7.38 -26.49
CA SER A 207 -8.89 7.37 -26.22
C SER A 207 -8.37 5.98 -25.82
N GLY A 208 -9.22 4.94 -25.84
CA GLY A 208 -8.84 3.56 -25.47
C GLY A 208 -8.74 3.28 -23.99
N TYR A 209 -9.36 4.13 -23.16
CA TYR A 209 -9.41 3.96 -21.69
C TYR A 209 -10.80 3.57 -21.21
N ALA A 210 -10.87 3.03 -19.98
CA ALA A 210 -12.10 2.64 -19.30
C ALA A 210 -12.98 1.62 -20.08
N LEU A 211 -12.36 0.78 -20.92
CA LEU A 211 -13.07 -0.20 -21.73
C LEU A 211 -13.68 -1.35 -20.89
N GLY A 212 -13.11 -1.60 -19.70
CA GLY A 212 -13.60 -2.58 -18.73
C GLY A 212 -14.36 -1.96 -17.55
N ALA A 213 -14.58 -0.64 -17.56
CA ALA A 213 -15.28 0.02 -16.46
C ALA A 213 -16.77 -0.35 -16.45
N SER A 214 -17.28 -0.66 -15.25
CA SER A 214 -18.67 -1.01 -15.00
C SER A 214 -19.13 -0.52 -13.62
N PHE A 215 -20.42 -0.64 -13.31
CA PHE A 215 -20.92 -0.31 -11.97
C PHE A 215 -20.40 -1.24 -10.86
N GLU A 216 -19.93 -2.44 -11.21
CA GLU A 216 -19.35 -3.38 -10.24
C GLU A 216 -17.95 -2.97 -9.80
N ASN A 217 -17.21 -2.19 -10.62
CA ASN A 217 -15.81 -1.90 -10.38
C ASN A 217 -15.45 -0.39 -10.36
N THR A 218 -16.43 0.50 -10.55
CA THR A 218 -16.19 1.95 -10.60
C THR A 218 -17.36 2.70 -10.02
N LEU A 219 -17.11 3.68 -9.17
CA LEU A 219 -18.12 4.66 -8.81
C LEU A 219 -18.34 5.61 -9.99
N VAL A 220 -19.54 5.57 -10.58
CA VAL A 220 -19.91 6.43 -11.70
C VAL A 220 -20.68 7.64 -11.18
N VAL A 221 -20.11 8.82 -11.38
CA VAL A 221 -20.62 10.08 -10.83
C VAL A 221 -21.22 10.92 -11.96
N THR A 222 -22.47 11.34 -11.80
CA THR A 222 -23.12 12.36 -12.63
C THR A 222 -23.12 13.69 -11.91
N ASP A 223 -23.51 14.77 -12.54
CA ASP A 223 -23.57 16.10 -11.92
C ASP A 223 -24.46 16.16 -10.66
N THR A 224 -25.36 15.20 -10.46
CA THR A 224 -26.36 15.22 -9.38
C THR A 224 -26.41 14.00 -8.50
N ARG A 225 -25.82 12.88 -8.92
CA ARG A 225 -25.87 11.62 -8.14
C ARG A 225 -24.77 10.64 -8.51
N VAL A 226 -24.47 9.72 -7.59
CA VAL A 226 -23.74 8.48 -7.87
C VAL A 226 -24.73 7.49 -8.48
N LEU A 227 -24.36 6.85 -9.59
CA LEU A 227 -25.25 5.94 -10.34
C LEU A 227 -25.26 4.51 -9.77
N ASN A 228 -24.23 4.13 -9.01
CA ASN A 228 -24.15 2.81 -8.40
C ASN A 228 -25.31 2.59 -7.43
N PRO A 229 -26.11 1.54 -7.59
CA PRO A 229 -27.33 1.31 -6.77
C PRO A 229 -27.06 1.20 -5.27
N GLU A 230 -25.90 0.65 -4.89
CA GLU A 230 -25.48 0.48 -3.49
C GLU A 230 -24.96 1.78 -2.85
N GLY A 231 -24.76 2.85 -3.65
CA GLY A 231 -24.23 4.12 -3.15
C GLY A 231 -22.75 4.06 -2.77
N LEU A 232 -22.33 4.97 -1.90
CA LEU A 232 -20.98 5.05 -1.38
C LEU A 232 -20.75 4.08 -0.22
N ARG A 233 -19.56 3.47 -0.16
CA ARG A 233 -19.11 2.64 0.98
C ARG A 233 -18.66 3.47 2.18
N PHE A 234 -18.22 4.72 1.92
CA PHE A 234 -17.84 5.71 2.92
C PHE A 234 -18.34 7.09 2.48
N PRO A 235 -18.73 7.97 3.41
CA PRO A 235 -19.14 9.33 3.05
C PRO A 235 -18.06 10.12 2.28
N ASP A 236 -16.80 9.81 2.55
CA ASP A 236 -15.59 10.40 2.00
C ASP A 236 -14.81 9.42 1.11
N GLU A 237 -15.52 8.50 0.41
CA GLU A 237 -14.91 7.41 -0.37
C GLU A 237 -13.94 7.94 -1.43
N PHE A 238 -14.20 9.09 -2.03
CA PHE A 238 -13.35 9.69 -3.05
C PHE A 238 -11.96 10.06 -2.51
N SER A 239 -11.87 10.72 -1.36
CA SER A 239 -10.59 11.08 -0.74
C SER A 239 -9.86 9.86 -0.19
N ARG A 240 -10.60 8.85 0.32
CA ARG A 240 -10.02 7.56 0.76
C ARG A 240 -9.37 6.83 -0.41
N HIS A 241 -10.05 6.78 -1.55
CA HIS A 241 -9.47 6.16 -2.75
C HIS A 241 -8.21 6.90 -3.21
N LYS A 242 -8.22 8.23 -3.22
CA LYS A 242 -7.02 9.02 -3.54
C LYS A 242 -5.87 8.80 -2.55
N ALA A 243 -6.16 8.55 -1.29
CA ALA A 243 -5.13 8.16 -0.31
C ALA A 243 -4.60 6.73 -0.57
N LEU A 244 -5.47 5.80 -0.97
CA LEU A 244 -5.09 4.44 -1.40
C LEU A 244 -4.14 4.51 -2.61
N ASP A 245 -4.50 5.26 -3.66
CA ASP A 245 -3.66 5.48 -4.84
C ASP A 245 -2.28 6.01 -4.45
N ALA A 246 -2.24 7.04 -3.59
CA ALA A 246 -0.99 7.64 -3.13
C ALA A 246 -0.09 6.63 -2.38
N ILE A 247 -0.66 5.74 -1.56
CA ILE A 247 0.08 4.68 -0.87
C ILE A 247 0.70 3.69 -1.88
N GLY A 248 -0.06 3.31 -2.91
CA GLY A 248 0.42 2.42 -3.97
C GLY A 248 1.53 3.05 -4.80
N ASP A 249 1.34 4.28 -5.25
CA ASP A 249 2.34 5.02 -6.02
C ASP A 249 3.65 5.25 -5.23
N LEU A 250 3.52 5.58 -3.94
CA LEU A 250 4.67 5.81 -3.06
C LEU A 250 5.35 4.52 -2.60
N ALA A 251 4.71 3.36 -2.72
CA ALA A 251 5.36 2.06 -2.52
C ALA A 251 6.49 1.81 -3.53
N LEU A 252 6.49 2.51 -4.67
CA LEU A 252 7.56 2.55 -5.66
C LEU A 252 8.86 3.21 -5.16
N ALA A 253 8.92 3.65 -3.91
CA ALA A 253 10.17 3.96 -3.22
C ALA A 253 11.09 2.73 -3.12
N GLY A 254 10.54 1.51 -3.20
CA GLY A 254 11.26 0.24 -3.12
C GLY A 254 11.49 -0.28 -1.70
N ALA A 255 11.08 0.49 -0.69
CA ALA A 255 10.99 0.09 0.71
C ALA A 255 9.95 0.98 1.41
N PRO A 256 9.37 0.55 2.56
CA PRO A 256 8.43 1.36 3.31
C PRO A 256 9.01 2.72 3.71
N LEU A 257 8.20 3.77 3.58
CA LEU A 257 8.58 5.13 3.94
C LEU A 257 8.42 5.36 5.47
N LEU A 258 9.30 6.17 6.03
CA LEU A 258 9.13 6.85 7.31
C LEU A 258 9.08 8.36 7.04
N GLY A 259 7.88 8.93 7.13
CA GLY A 259 7.64 10.31 6.76
C GLY A 259 6.15 10.65 6.75
N LEU A 260 5.84 11.86 6.35
CA LEU A 260 4.49 12.34 6.06
C LEU A 260 4.40 12.71 4.58
N TYR A 261 3.44 12.13 3.88
CA TYR A 261 3.00 12.60 2.57
C TYR A 261 1.77 13.48 2.70
N ARG A 262 1.80 14.66 2.10
CA ARG A 262 0.64 15.54 1.94
C ARG A 262 0.43 15.86 0.48
N SER A 263 -0.81 15.83 0.04
CA SER A 263 -1.16 16.33 -1.28
C SER A 263 -2.47 17.11 -1.27
N ARG A 264 -2.55 18.08 -2.18
CA ARG A 264 -3.80 18.76 -2.53
C ARG A 264 -3.99 18.65 -4.05
N ARG A 265 -5.18 18.22 -4.47
CA ARG A 265 -5.54 17.98 -5.88
C ARG A 265 -4.52 17.08 -6.61
N GLY A 266 -3.97 16.11 -5.85
CA GLY A 266 -2.97 15.16 -6.34
C GLY A 266 -3.55 14.05 -7.20
N GLY A 267 -2.65 13.30 -7.84
CA GLY A 267 -2.91 12.09 -8.62
C GLY A 267 -1.59 11.43 -8.96
N HIS A 268 -1.61 10.34 -9.73
CA HIS A 268 -0.44 9.50 -10.04
C HIS A 268 0.77 10.30 -10.54
N LYS A 269 0.55 11.26 -11.45
CA LYS A 269 1.61 12.15 -11.97
C LYS A 269 2.32 12.93 -10.87
N LEU A 270 1.56 13.50 -9.92
CA LEU A 270 2.13 14.29 -8.84
C LEU A 270 2.79 13.38 -7.79
N ASN A 271 2.17 12.25 -7.45
CA ASN A 271 2.73 11.25 -6.54
C ASN A 271 4.09 10.76 -7.06
N HIS A 272 4.16 10.40 -8.35
CA HIS A 272 5.39 9.99 -9.01
C HIS A 272 6.44 11.12 -9.05
N ALA A 273 6.05 12.35 -9.34
CA ALA A 273 6.97 13.49 -9.41
C ALA A 273 7.62 13.79 -8.05
N VAL A 274 6.84 13.76 -6.96
CA VAL A 274 7.35 13.95 -5.59
C VAL A 274 8.29 12.82 -5.18
N LEU A 275 7.90 11.56 -5.47
CA LEU A 275 8.76 10.41 -5.18
C LEU A 275 10.05 10.45 -5.98
N SER A 276 9.98 10.80 -7.26
CA SER A 276 11.16 10.95 -8.13
C SER A 276 12.10 12.04 -7.63
N ALA A 277 11.56 13.18 -7.19
CA ALA A 277 12.35 14.26 -6.60
C ALA A 277 13.01 13.84 -5.29
N LEU A 278 12.28 13.11 -4.42
CA LEU A 278 12.88 12.54 -3.20
C LEU A 278 14.04 11.62 -3.54
N MET A 279 13.83 10.65 -4.43
CA MET A 279 14.84 9.63 -4.76
C MET A 279 16.04 10.20 -5.51
N ALA A 280 15.88 11.31 -6.21
CA ALA A 280 16.98 12.02 -6.89
C ALA A 280 17.89 12.81 -5.94
N ASP A 281 17.37 13.22 -4.77
CA ASP A 281 18.14 13.98 -3.78
C ASP A 281 18.62 13.07 -2.64
N SER A 282 19.82 12.53 -2.76
CA SER A 282 20.41 11.63 -1.74
C SER A 282 20.55 12.26 -0.34
N SER A 283 20.45 13.59 -0.21
CA SER A 283 20.47 14.28 1.09
C SER A 283 19.08 14.36 1.74
N ALA A 284 18.02 14.04 0.98
CA ALA A 284 16.63 14.13 1.46
C ALA A 284 16.13 12.86 2.14
N TRP A 285 16.86 11.76 2.04
CA TRP A 285 16.47 10.48 2.64
C TRP A 285 17.68 9.65 3.06
N THR A 286 17.40 8.65 3.88
CA THR A 286 18.38 7.61 4.24
C THR A 286 17.69 6.28 4.47
N VAL A 287 18.45 5.19 4.34
CA VAL A 287 17.95 3.85 4.71
C VAL A 287 18.22 3.62 6.19
N VAL A 288 17.19 3.19 6.91
CA VAL A 288 17.32 2.75 8.31
C VAL A 288 16.75 1.34 8.45
N GLU A 289 17.34 0.56 9.33
CA GLU A 289 16.83 -0.76 9.70
C GLU A 289 15.95 -0.66 10.95
N ALA A 290 14.93 -1.51 11.04
CA ALA A 290 14.17 -1.63 12.26
C ALA A 290 15.10 -2.04 13.41
N PRO A 291 14.94 -1.48 14.62
CA PRO A 291 15.68 -1.92 15.79
C PRO A 291 15.49 -3.43 15.99
N GLU A 292 16.56 -4.14 16.30
CA GLU A 292 16.43 -5.52 16.77
C GLU A 292 15.58 -5.54 18.04
N GLU A 293 14.58 -6.41 18.09
CA GLU A 293 13.88 -6.66 19.35
C GLU A 293 14.93 -7.12 20.37
N ARG A 294 15.18 -6.28 21.40
CA ARG A 294 15.90 -6.79 22.57
C ARG A 294 15.12 -7.99 23.07
N GLN A 295 15.72 -9.18 22.97
CA GLN A 295 15.22 -10.34 23.71
C GLN A 295 15.22 -9.89 25.17
N GLU A 296 14.03 -9.61 25.73
CA GLU A 296 13.93 -9.53 27.17
C GLU A 296 14.44 -10.85 27.70
N ALA A 297 15.56 -10.79 28.42
CA ALA A 297 16.04 -11.95 29.16
C ALA A 297 14.84 -12.50 29.93
N PRO A 298 14.61 -13.82 29.92
CA PRO A 298 13.49 -14.39 30.64
C PRO A 298 13.53 -13.86 32.07
N ARG A 299 12.46 -13.14 32.47
CA ARG A 299 12.29 -12.70 33.85
C ARG A 299 12.46 -13.96 34.69
N ARG A 300 13.58 -14.08 35.40
CA ARG A 300 13.73 -15.09 36.44
C ARG A 300 12.56 -14.87 37.40
N ILE A 301 11.58 -15.74 37.30
CA ILE A 301 10.56 -15.88 38.34
C ILE A 301 11.37 -16.25 39.57
N ARG A 302 11.53 -15.31 40.50
CA ARG A 302 12.07 -15.66 41.82
C ARG A 302 11.18 -16.77 42.35
N GLY A 303 11.77 -17.95 42.44
CA GLY A 303 11.06 -19.14 42.91
C GLY A 303 10.52 -18.91 44.32
N TYR A 304 9.39 -19.51 44.58
CA TYR A 304 8.73 -19.58 45.91
C TYR A 304 9.61 -20.10 47.04
N ALA A 305 10.85 -20.46 46.81
CA ALA A 305 11.80 -20.98 47.81
C ALA A 305 12.36 -19.93 48.74
N ASP A 306 12.35 -18.64 48.37
CA ASP A 306 12.91 -17.56 49.22
C ASP A 306 11.90 -16.98 50.23
N VAL A 307 10.63 -17.39 50.21
CA VAL A 307 9.59 -16.90 51.15
C VAL A 307 9.40 -17.87 52.31
N ALA A 308 9.88 -19.11 52.22
CA ALA A 308 9.73 -20.09 53.28
C ALA A 308 10.76 -19.96 54.42
N ALA A 309 11.80 -19.16 54.28
CA ALA A 309 12.86 -19.01 55.30
C ALA A 309 12.58 -17.96 56.38
N SER A 310 11.48 -17.22 56.30
CA SER A 310 11.15 -16.16 57.27
C SER A 310 9.96 -16.44 58.20
N LEU A 311 9.47 -17.67 58.24
CA LEU A 311 8.36 -18.09 59.10
C LEU A 311 8.79 -19.20 60.08
N VAL A 312 9.92 -19.05 60.78
CA VAL A 312 10.20 -19.84 61.98
C VAL A 312 9.91 -18.94 63.17
N ALA A 313 8.76 -19.18 63.80
CA ALA A 313 8.40 -18.58 65.04
C ALA A 313 9.22 -19.22 66.18
N PRO A 314 9.65 -18.45 67.20
CA PRO A 314 10.40 -19.01 68.34
C PRO A 314 9.49 -19.89 69.20
N ALA A 315 10.06 -21.01 69.60
CA ALA A 315 9.42 -21.94 70.47
C ALA A 315 9.14 -21.39 71.89
N TYR A 316 8.03 -21.79 72.46
CA TYR A 316 7.65 -21.58 73.86
C TYR A 316 8.73 -22.08 74.80
N GLY A 317 9.14 -21.25 75.76
CA GLY A 317 9.86 -21.65 76.95
C GLY A 317 8.89 -22.06 78.06
N PRO A 318 9.24 -23.00 78.97
CA PRO A 318 8.32 -23.51 79.95
C PRO A 318 8.19 -22.50 81.15
N GLU A 319 6.93 -22.36 81.62
CA GLU A 319 6.63 -21.78 82.94
C GLU A 319 7.18 -22.68 84.05
N VAL A 320 7.83 -22.03 85.02
CA VAL A 320 8.18 -22.67 86.29
C VAL A 320 7.46 -21.89 87.38
N SER A 321 6.58 -22.60 88.08
CA SER A 321 5.92 -22.47 89.37
C SER A 321 5.89 -21.10 90.07
#